data_e3b59941145769209b49e79ff4d14ca4
#
_entry.id   e3b59941145769209b49e79ff4d14ca4
#
_cell.length_a   1.000
_cell.length_b   1.000
_cell.length_c   1.000
_cell.angle_alpha   90.00
_cell.angle_beta   90.00
_cell.angle_gamma   90.00
#
_symmetry.space_group_name_H-M   'P 1'
#
loop_
_entity.id
_entity.type
_entity.pdbx_description
1 polymer ?
#
loop_
_entity_poly.entity_id
_entity_poly.type
_entity_poly.pdbx_seq_one_letter_code
_entity_poly.pdbx_strand_id
1 'polypeptide(L)'
;MRAYAIRDASIDKSRDLAWLLYYEREDTFHIEISDNVDEWEAPLILSSFVKRGVRALDPYWSRVWVEQRIVPRDRQNLGMILKENGLKEYDVHRLLVLADGRCAQDECFIVPLRAASFPQELRRRLGETLSCIVPGPDRTLLFFRDGLVESISDTVLQELPLWENGEFFAVDSDRGRLEKRLRLYRERLTGLTMQAGGHGITIADDGHIPVNVLRSCATPLPVAAADFKAYLQQELIDTAEAARTMGCTRQNIQDLVRRGRMRPVITLRNNFLFLRSELSRLDS
;
A
#
# COMPACT_ATOMS: atom_id res chain seq x y z
N MET A 1 -11.45 -2.36 5.85
CA MET A 1 -11.57 -2.80 4.44
C MET A 1 -12.88 -3.54 4.26
N ARG A 2 -13.60 -3.27 3.18
CA ARG A 2 -14.73 -4.06 2.66
C ARG A 2 -14.32 -4.72 1.35
N ALA A 3 -14.81 -5.92 1.10
CA ALA A 3 -14.48 -6.67 -0.09
C ALA A 3 -15.75 -7.16 -0.80
N TYR A 4 -15.69 -7.18 -2.12
CA TYR A 4 -16.77 -7.62 -2.99
C TYR A 4 -16.20 -8.48 -4.10
N ALA A 5 -16.88 -9.59 -4.44
CA ALA A 5 -16.63 -10.28 -5.68
C ALA A 5 -17.29 -9.52 -6.84
N ILE A 6 -16.59 -9.35 -7.93
CA ILE A 6 -17.13 -8.87 -9.22
C ILE A 6 -17.46 -10.10 -10.04
N ARG A 7 -18.71 -10.23 -10.45
CA ARG A 7 -19.23 -11.34 -11.27
C ARG A 7 -19.96 -10.80 -12.48
N ASP A 8 -20.08 -11.63 -13.51
CA ASP A 8 -20.82 -11.28 -14.72
C ASP A 8 -22.00 -12.22 -14.91
N ALA A 9 -23.20 -11.67 -15.07
CA ALA A 9 -24.43 -12.43 -15.21
C ALA A 9 -24.56 -13.14 -16.55
N SER A 10 -23.82 -12.70 -17.58
CA SER A 10 -23.83 -13.28 -18.92
C SER A 10 -22.92 -14.50 -19.04
N ILE A 11 -21.92 -14.65 -18.14
CA ILE A 11 -20.95 -15.75 -18.17
C ILE A 11 -21.35 -16.82 -17.16
N ASP A 12 -21.04 -16.57 -15.89
CA ASP A 12 -21.35 -17.45 -14.76
C ASP A 12 -21.55 -16.61 -13.48
N LYS A 13 -22.78 -16.58 -12.96
CA LYS A 13 -23.14 -15.82 -11.75
C LYS A 13 -22.42 -16.29 -10.49
N SER A 14 -21.85 -17.49 -10.48
CA SER A 14 -21.13 -18.05 -9.34
C SER A 14 -19.63 -17.82 -9.38
N ARG A 15 -19.07 -17.49 -10.55
CA ARG A 15 -17.64 -17.30 -10.76
C ARG A 15 -17.20 -15.88 -10.47
N ASP A 16 -16.19 -15.74 -9.65
CA ASP A 16 -15.55 -14.44 -9.37
C ASP A 16 -14.59 -14.11 -10.52
N LEU A 17 -14.82 -12.99 -11.21
CA LEU A 17 -13.93 -12.45 -12.23
C LEU A 17 -12.83 -11.58 -11.63
N ALA A 18 -13.20 -10.84 -10.59
CA ALA A 18 -12.30 -9.94 -9.88
C ALA A 18 -12.82 -9.70 -8.46
N TRP A 19 -12.01 -9.03 -7.65
CA TRP A 19 -12.37 -8.62 -6.31
C TRP A 19 -12.16 -7.12 -6.15
N LEU A 20 -13.21 -6.41 -5.75
CA LEU A 20 -13.16 -5.01 -5.40
C LEU A 20 -12.92 -4.87 -3.91
N LEU A 21 -11.87 -4.17 -3.55
CA LEU A 21 -11.48 -3.84 -2.18
C LEU A 21 -11.71 -2.36 -1.92
N TYR A 22 -12.43 -2.03 -0.87
CA TYR A 22 -12.67 -0.66 -0.44
C TYR A 22 -12.04 -0.38 0.91
N TYR A 23 -11.14 0.58 0.96
CA TYR A 23 -10.43 1.05 2.15
C TYR A 23 -11.12 2.32 2.67
N GLU A 24 -11.95 2.16 3.71
CA GLU A 24 -12.85 3.21 4.21
C GLU A 24 -12.12 4.46 4.72
N ARG A 25 -10.94 4.30 5.34
CA ARG A 25 -10.17 5.42 5.91
C ARG A 25 -9.61 6.33 4.84
N GLU A 26 -9.15 5.75 3.76
CA GLU A 26 -8.49 6.42 2.64
C GLU A 26 -9.46 6.76 1.51
N ASP A 27 -10.74 6.37 1.61
CA ASP A 27 -11.75 6.43 0.53
C ASP A 27 -11.22 5.90 -0.80
N THR A 28 -10.53 4.76 -0.75
CA THR A 28 -9.77 4.23 -1.89
C THR A 28 -10.28 2.86 -2.29
N PHE A 29 -10.41 2.67 -3.61
CA PHE A 29 -10.75 1.39 -4.21
C PHE A 29 -9.52 0.74 -4.82
N HIS A 30 -9.50 -0.60 -4.81
CA HIS A 30 -8.51 -1.41 -5.49
C HIS A 30 -9.18 -2.65 -6.05
N ILE A 31 -8.87 -3.03 -7.30
CA ILE A 31 -9.43 -4.21 -7.94
C ILE A 31 -8.32 -5.21 -8.22
N GLU A 32 -8.52 -6.45 -7.77
CA GLU A 32 -7.70 -7.61 -8.11
C GLU A 32 -8.46 -8.49 -9.10
N ILE A 33 -7.88 -8.76 -10.29
CA ILE A 33 -8.48 -9.60 -11.31
C ILE A 33 -8.03 -11.04 -11.08
N SER A 34 -8.94 -12.01 -11.08
CA SER A 34 -8.61 -13.43 -10.92
C SER A 34 -7.68 -13.94 -12.03
N ASP A 35 -6.73 -14.81 -11.66
CA ASP A 35 -5.77 -15.40 -12.60
C ASP A 35 -6.46 -16.24 -13.69
N ASN A 36 -7.66 -16.77 -13.36
CA ASN A 36 -8.45 -17.63 -14.25
C ASN A 36 -9.31 -16.88 -15.28
N VAL A 37 -9.21 -15.56 -15.34
CA VAL A 37 -9.97 -14.72 -16.28
C VAL A 37 -9.11 -14.39 -17.49
N ASP A 38 -9.60 -14.71 -18.67
CA ASP A 38 -8.94 -14.32 -19.93
C ASP A 38 -9.46 -12.96 -20.45
N GLU A 39 -8.83 -12.45 -21.53
CA GLU A 39 -9.17 -11.15 -22.09
C GLU A 39 -10.57 -11.08 -22.70
N TRP A 40 -11.16 -12.21 -23.08
CA TRP A 40 -12.47 -12.31 -23.73
C TRP A 40 -13.61 -12.38 -22.71
N GLU A 41 -13.32 -12.93 -21.53
CA GLU A 41 -14.27 -13.03 -20.41
C GLU A 41 -14.28 -11.76 -19.54
N ALA A 42 -13.19 -10.99 -19.56
CA ALA A 42 -13.09 -9.79 -18.74
C ALA A 42 -13.96 -8.66 -19.31
N PRO A 43 -14.74 -7.93 -18.47
CA PRO A 43 -15.46 -6.72 -18.88
C PRO A 43 -14.52 -5.66 -19.44
N LEU A 44 -15.04 -4.77 -20.30
CA LEU A 44 -14.29 -3.82 -21.14
C LEU A 44 -13.04 -3.20 -20.50
N ILE A 45 -13.15 -2.59 -19.31
CA ILE A 45 -11.99 -2.00 -18.65
C ILE A 45 -11.01 -3.08 -18.21
N LEU A 46 -11.51 -4.14 -17.56
CA LEU A 46 -10.66 -5.21 -17.00
C LEU A 46 -9.92 -5.95 -18.13
N SER A 47 -10.53 -6.14 -19.29
CA SER A 47 -9.91 -6.82 -20.43
C SER A 47 -8.63 -6.15 -20.91
N SER A 48 -8.59 -4.81 -20.87
CA SER A 48 -7.39 -4.04 -21.24
C SER A 48 -6.20 -4.33 -20.32
N PHE A 49 -6.45 -4.58 -19.03
CA PHE A 49 -5.42 -4.94 -18.05
C PHE A 49 -5.00 -6.40 -18.22
N VAL A 50 -5.97 -7.32 -18.35
CA VAL A 50 -5.70 -8.73 -18.60
C VAL A 50 -4.83 -8.93 -19.83
N LYS A 51 -5.16 -8.26 -20.93
CA LYS A 51 -4.39 -8.31 -22.19
C LYS A 51 -2.93 -7.86 -22.02
N ARG A 52 -2.67 -6.94 -21.11
CA ARG A 52 -1.32 -6.47 -20.78
C ARG A 52 -0.61 -7.31 -19.70
N GLY A 53 -1.24 -8.39 -19.24
CA GLY A 53 -0.72 -9.23 -18.15
C GLY A 53 -0.84 -8.57 -16.77
N VAL A 54 -1.59 -7.48 -16.62
CA VAL A 54 -1.79 -6.77 -15.36
C VAL A 54 -3.03 -7.33 -14.66
N ARG A 55 -2.86 -7.82 -13.43
CA ARG A 55 -3.92 -8.46 -12.65
C ARG A 55 -4.42 -7.61 -11.48
N ALA A 56 -3.90 -6.40 -11.32
CA ALA A 56 -4.33 -5.46 -10.30
C ALA A 56 -4.53 -4.07 -10.92
N LEU A 57 -5.66 -3.44 -10.63
CA LEU A 57 -5.91 -2.07 -11.00
C LEU A 57 -5.46 -1.17 -9.84
N ASP A 58 -4.75 -0.10 -10.18
CA ASP A 58 -4.41 0.95 -9.23
C ASP A 58 -5.66 1.69 -8.69
N PRO A 59 -5.52 2.55 -7.69
CA PRO A 59 -6.64 3.30 -7.13
C PRO A 59 -7.39 4.15 -8.15
N TYR A 60 -6.70 4.74 -9.13
CA TYR A 60 -7.32 5.57 -10.17
C TYR A 60 -8.25 4.74 -11.05
N TRP A 61 -7.77 3.67 -11.66
CA TRP A 61 -8.58 2.83 -12.55
C TRP A 61 -9.66 2.05 -11.80
N SER A 62 -9.38 1.66 -10.56
CA SER A 62 -10.40 1.07 -9.70
C SER A 62 -11.54 2.03 -9.42
N ARG A 63 -11.23 3.31 -9.19
CA ARG A 63 -12.24 4.35 -9.02
C ARG A 63 -13.00 4.65 -10.32
N VAL A 64 -12.33 4.69 -11.46
CA VAL A 64 -12.98 4.83 -12.79
C VAL A 64 -13.99 3.71 -13.01
N TRP A 65 -13.63 2.44 -12.69
CA TRP A 65 -14.56 1.31 -12.79
C TRP A 65 -15.79 1.49 -11.89
N VAL A 66 -15.61 1.99 -10.68
CA VAL A 66 -16.69 2.27 -9.73
C VAL A 66 -17.58 3.42 -10.21
N GLU A 67 -16.98 4.53 -10.66
CA GLU A 67 -17.72 5.73 -11.08
C GLU A 67 -18.58 5.52 -12.32
N GLN A 68 -18.24 4.57 -13.18
CA GLN A 68 -19.10 4.16 -14.30
C GLN A 68 -20.39 3.45 -13.87
N ARG A 69 -20.49 3.02 -12.61
CA ARG A 69 -21.60 2.24 -12.05
C ARG A 69 -22.50 3.02 -11.11
N ILE A 70 -22.21 4.29 -10.92
CA ILE A 70 -22.97 5.15 -10.02
C ILE A 70 -23.50 6.38 -10.75
N VAL A 71 -24.47 7.01 -10.14
CA VAL A 71 -25.00 8.27 -10.67
C VAL A 71 -23.92 9.35 -10.65
N PRO A 72 -23.68 10.06 -11.77
CA PRO A 72 -22.68 11.13 -11.82
C PRO A 72 -23.07 12.32 -10.93
N ARG A 73 -22.06 13.06 -10.44
CA ARG A 73 -22.26 14.21 -9.52
C ARG A 73 -23.00 15.39 -10.15
N ASP A 74 -22.90 15.56 -11.46
CA ASP A 74 -23.49 16.65 -12.23
C ASP A 74 -24.93 16.36 -12.68
N ARG A 75 -25.48 15.21 -12.31
CA ARG A 75 -26.85 14.84 -12.70
C ARG A 75 -27.88 15.79 -12.05
N GLN A 76 -28.76 16.38 -12.86
CA GLN A 76 -29.73 17.39 -12.45
C GLN A 76 -30.64 16.97 -11.29
N ASN A 77 -31.03 15.69 -11.21
CA ASN A 77 -31.90 15.16 -10.14
C ASN A 77 -31.13 14.44 -9.02
N LEU A 78 -29.80 14.67 -8.89
CA LEU A 78 -28.97 13.98 -7.91
C LEU A 78 -29.52 14.13 -6.47
N GLY A 79 -29.90 15.34 -6.06
CA GLY A 79 -30.41 15.58 -4.71
C GLY A 79 -31.67 14.77 -4.38
N MET A 80 -32.54 14.53 -5.35
CA MET A 80 -33.72 13.69 -5.21
C MET A 80 -33.34 12.22 -5.05
N ILE A 81 -32.41 11.72 -5.88
CA ILE A 81 -31.89 10.35 -5.81
C ILE A 81 -31.25 10.08 -4.44
N LEU A 82 -30.42 11.00 -3.94
CA LEU A 82 -29.78 10.87 -2.63
C LEU A 82 -30.82 10.79 -1.51
N LYS A 83 -31.82 11.70 -1.53
CA LYS A 83 -32.88 11.75 -0.52
C LYS A 83 -33.75 10.48 -0.51
N GLU A 84 -34.15 9.99 -1.68
CA GLU A 84 -34.96 8.75 -1.83
C GLU A 84 -34.21 7.51 -1.29
N ASN A 85 -32.87 7.50 -1.39
CA ASN A 85 -32.03 6.41 -0.90
C ASN A 85 -31.47 6.68 0.52
N GLY A 86 -31.95 7.70 1.23
CA GLY A 86 -31.56 8.01 2.60
C GLY A 86 -30.11 8.49 2.74
N LEU A 87 -29.49 8.99 1.64
CA LEU A 87 -28.14 9.53 1.65
C LEU A 87 -28.18 11.03 1.92
N LYS A 88 -27.39 11.50 2.89
CA LYS A 88 -27.27 12.93 3.21
C LYS A 88 -26.29 13.64 2.29
N GLU A 89 -25.32 12.92 1.76
CA GLU A 89 -24.26 13.42 0.90
C GLU A 89 -23.91 12.38 -0.17
N TYR A 90 -23.13 12.83 -1.17
CA TYR A 90 -22.66 11.98 -2.24
C TYR A 90 -21.54 11.05 -1.73
N ASP A 91 -21.86 9.79 -1.54
CA ASP A 91 -20.96 8.75 -1.08
C ASP A 91 -20.82 7.69 -2.17
N VAL A 92 -19.65 7.64 -2.79
CA VAL A 92 -19.32 6.78 -3.94
C VAL A 92 -19.52 5.30 -3.59
N HIS A 93 -19.04 4.87 -2.43
CA HIS A 93 -19.15 3.49 -2.02
C HIS A 93 -20.62 3.08 -1.74
N ARG A 94 -21.39 3.93 -1.05
CA ARG A 94 -22.81 3.66 -0.78
C ARG A 94 -23.63 3.64 -2.06
N LEU A 95 -23.37 4.55 -3.00
CA LEU A 95 -24.02 4.56 -4.32
C LEU A 95 -23.72 3.29 -5.10
N LEU A 96 -22.45 2.83 -5.08
CA LEU A 96 -22.07 1.57 -5.71
C LEU A 96 -22.82 0.37 -5.13
N VAL A 97 -22.94 0.31 -3.79
CA VAL A 97 -23.68 -0.78 -3.11
C VAL A 97 -25.17 -0.71 -3.43
N LEU A 98 -25.76 0.48 -3.51
CA LEU A 98 -27.16 0.65 -3.91
C LEU A 98 -27.44 0.21 -5.35
N ALA A 99 -26.45 0.40 -6.25
CA ALA A 99 -26.53 -0.05 -7.64
C ALA A 99 -26.19 -1.55 -7.80
N ASP A 100 -25.85 -2.28 -6.72
CA ASP A 100 -25.28 -3.63 -6.78
C ASP A 100 -24.08 -3.74 -7.74
N GLY A 101 -23.34 -2.62 -7.95
CA GLY A 101 -22.26 -2.55 -8.92
C GLY A 101 -22.68 -2.66 -10.38
N ARG A 102 -23.96 -2.53 -10.69
CA ARG A 102 -24.52 -2.66 -12.05
C ARG A 102 -24.41 -1.37 -12.84
N CYS A 103 -24.22 -1.50 -14.15
CA CYS A 103 -24.31 -0.39 -15.09
C CYS A 103 -24.97 -0.85 -16.39
N ALA A 104 -25.18 0.08 -17.31
CA ALA A 104 -25.78 -0.20 -18.61
C ALA A 104 -24.78 -0.72 -19.66
N GLN A 105 -23.50 -0.79 -19.35
CA GLN A 105 -22.43 -1.11 -20.30
C GLN A 105 -22.00 -2.58 -20.27
N ASP A 106 -22.25 -3.26 -19.15
CA ASP A 106 -21.92 -4.68 -18.95
C ASP A 106 -22.94 -5.34 -18.00
N GLU A 107 -22.86 -6.66 -17.88
CA GLU A 107 -23.72 -7.47 -17.01
C GLU A 107 -23.05 -7.74 -15.63
N CYS A 108 -22.03 -6.95 -15.29
CA CYS A 108 -21.34 -7.10 -14.02
C CYS A 108 -22.20 -6.68 -12.83
N PHE A 109 -21.96 -7.33 -11.70
CA PHE A 109 -22.52 -6.99 -10.40
C PHE A 109 -21.53 -7.33 -9.29
N ILE A 110 -21.75 -6.77 -8.10
CA ILE A 110 -20.91 -7.03 -6.93
C ILE A 110 -21.63 -7.90 -5.92
N VAL A 111 -20.87 -8.78 -5.26
CA VAL A 111 -21.35 -9.63 -4.15
C VAL A 111 -20.48 -9.40 -2.94
N PRO A 112 -21.05 -8.98 -1.78
CA PRO A 112 -20.27 -8.75 -0.59
C PRO A 112 -19.53 -10.02 -0.13
N LEU A 113 -18.25 -9.89 0.22
CA LEU A 113 -17.44 -10.96 0.76
C LEU A 113 -17.11 -10.70 2.24
N ARG A 114 -17.22 -11.74 3.06
CA ARG A 114 -16.70 -11.73 4.43
C ARG A 114 -15.27 -12.29 4.42
N ALA A 115 -14.42 -11.81 5.32
CA ALA A 115 -13.02 -12.25 5.40
C ALA A 115 -12.88 -13.79 5.50
N ALA A 116 -13.78 -14.45 6.23
CA ALA A 116 -13.80 -15.91 6.36
C ALA A 116 -14.10 -16.65 5.03
N SER A 117 -14.79 -15.98 4.09
CA SER A 117 -15.18 -16.53 2.78
C SER A 117 -14.30 -16.06 1.62
N PHE A 118 -13.17 -15.42 1.88
CA PHE A 118 -12.26 -15.01 0.81
C PHE A 118 -11.73 -16.23 0.06
N PRO A 119 -11.76 -16.22 -1.29
CA PRO A 119 -11.09 -17.22 -2.09
C PRO A 119 -9.61 -17.34 -1.73
N GLN A 120 -9.04 -18.53 -1.93
CA GLN A 120 -7.64 -18.79 -1.61
C GLN A 120 -6.70 -17.83 -2.38
N GLU A 121 -7.01 -17.58 -3.65
CA GLU A 121 -6.26 -16.64 -4.48
C GLU A 121 -6.25 -15.22 -3.88
N LEU A 122 -7.43 -14.69 -3.51
CA LEU A 122 -7.51 -13.37 -2.88
C LEU A 122 -6.73 -13.31 -1.56
N ARG A 123 -6.81 -14.37 -0.73
CA ARG A 123 -6.04 -14.43 0.52
C ARG A 123 -4.53 -14.42 0.26
N ARG A 124 -4.07 -15.18 -0.73
CA ARG A 124 -2.65 -15.18 -1.14
C ARG A 124 -2.21 -13.77 -1.55
N ARG A 125 -2.94 -13.13 -2.46
CA ARG A 125 -2.61 -11.78 -2.95
C ARG A 125 -2.62 -10.73 -1.83
N LEU A 126 -3.59 -10.78 -0.92
CA LEU A 126 -3.62 -9.90 0.25
C LEU A 126 -2.46 -10.18 1.21
N GLY A 127 -2.00 -11.44 1.32
CA GLY A 127 -0.78 -11.80 2.06
C GLY A 127 0.47 -11.18 1.44
N GLU A 128 0.52 -11.09 0.13
CA GLU A 128 1.63 -10.50 -0.63
C GLU A 128 1.67 -8.96 -0.59
N THR A 129 0.67 -8.29 0.03
CA THR A 129 0.68 -6.83 0.20
C THR A 129 1.59 -6.38 1.33
N LEU A 130 2.00 -5.12 1.27
CA LEU A 130 2.85 -4.51 2.30
C LEU A 130 2.07 -4.30 3.61
N SER A 131 2.70 -4.59 4.72
CA SER A 131 2.22 -4.23 6.06
C SER A 131 2.91 -2.98 6.60
N CYS A 132 4.15 -2.74 6.17
CA CYS A 132 4.96 -1.59 6.57
C CYS A 132 6.10 -1.39 5.57
N ILE A 133 6.58 -0.16 5.46
CA ILE A 133 7.82 0.20 4.78
C ILE A 133 8.72 0.97 5.74
N VAL A 134 10.02 0.75 5.67
CA VAL A 134 11.01 1.48 6.49
C VAL A 134 12.11 1.98 5.55
N PRO A 135 12.03 3.24 5.12
CA PRO A 135 13.10 3.87 4.33
C PRO A 135 14.38 3.96 5.14
N GLY A 136 15.48 3.57 4.54
CA GLY A 136 16.84 3.71 5.09
C GLY A 136 17.69 4.65 4.25
N PRO A 137 18.99 4.75 4.54
CA PRO A 137 19.87 5.73 3.87
C PRO A 137 20.18 5.38 2.40
N ASP A 138 20.16 4.11 2.01
CA ASP A 138 20.50 3.60 0.68
C ASP A 138 19.58 2.49 0.19
N ARG A 139 18.63 2.07 1.03
CA ARG A 139 17.63 1.05 0.74
C ARG A 139 16.39 1.18 1.61
N THR A 140 15.30 0.63 1.14
CA THR A 140 14.03 0.54 1.87
C THR A 140 13.76 -0.91 2.25
N LEU A 141 13.36 -1.15 3.50
CA LEU A 141 12.84 -2.42 3.96
C LEU A 141 11.34 -2.50 3.69
N LEU A 142 10.94 -3.63 3.14
CA LEU A 142 9.57 -3.95 2.78
C LEU A 142 9.10 -5.10 3.66
N PHE A 143 8.10 -4.85 4.49
CA PHE A 143 7.48 -5.87 5.35
C PHE A 143 6.15 -6.29 4.73
N PHE A 144 6.01 -7.57 4.42
CA PHE A 144 4.80 -8.12 3.82
C PHE A 144 3.88 -8.74 4.88
N ARG A 145 2.60 -8.87 4.55
CA ARG A 145 1.60 -9.46 5.45
C ARG A 145 1.76 -10.98 5.61
N ASP A 146 2.39 -11.64 4.63
CA ASP A 146 2.77 -13.06 4.72
C ASP A 146 3.93 -13.32 5.69
N GLY A 147 4.50 -12.26 6.28
CA GLY A 147 5.58 -12.33 7.26
C GLY A 147 6.97 -12.24 6.65
N LEU A 148 7.10 -12.15 5.35
CA LEU A 148 8.39 -11.95 4.70
C LEU A 148 8.88 -10.52 4.86
N VAL A 149 10.21 -10.38 4.89
CA VAL A 149 10.91 -9.10 4.87
C VAL A 149 11.86 -9.09 3.68
N GLU A 150 11.76 -8.06 2.87
CA GLU A 150 12.61 -7.88 1.71
C GLU A 150 13.24 -6.49 1.75
N SER A 151 14.33 -6.29 1.02
CA SER A 151 14.96 -4.98 0.88
C SER A 151 15.09 -4.60 -0.60
N ILE A 152 14.88 -3.34 -0.89
CA ILE A 152 15.09 -2.77 -2.21
C ILE A 152 16.03 -1.58 -2.11
N SER A 153 17.05 -1.51 -2.97
CA SER A 153 17.99 -0.38 -2.98
C SER A 153 17.37 0.84 -3.68
N ASP A 154 17.80 2.03 -3.30
CA ASP A 154 17.40 3.27 -3.95
C ASP A 154 17.75 3.28 -5.44
N THR A 155 18.89 2.68 -5.82
CA THR A 155 19.28 2.56 -7.23
C THR A 155 18.25 1.76 -8.03
N VAL A 156 17.79 0.62 -7.49
CA VAL A 156 16.75 -0.19 -8.14
C VAL A 156 15.43 0.56 -8.18
N LEU A 157 15.02 1.21 -7.08
CA LEU A 157 13.80 2.02 -7.06
C LEU A 157 13.79 3.12 -8.13
N GLN A 158 14.96 3.68 -8.47
CA GLN A 158 15.11 4.71 -9.49
C GLN A 158 14.86 4.20 -10.91
N GLU A 159 15.09 2.91 -11.15
CA GLU A 159 14.96 2.26 -12.45
C GLU A 159 13.58 1.63 -12.66
N LEU A 160 12.77 1.52 -11.58
CA LEU A 160 11.45 0.92 -11.70
C LEU A 160 10.47 1.82 -12.44
N PRO A 161 9.57 1.21 -13.24
CA PRO A 161 8.51 1.95 -13.91
C PRO A 161 7.54 2.54 -12.88
N LEU A 162 7.14 3.78 -13.10
CA LEU A 162 6.13 4.45 -12.28
C LEU A 162 4.78 4.44 -13.00
N TRP A 163 3.72 4.31 -12.20
CA TRP A 163 2.34 4.56 -12.61
C TRP A 163 1.95 5.97 -12.19
N GLU A 164 1.43 6.76 -13.11
CA GLU A 164 0.95 8.12 -12.86
C GLU A 164 -0.43 8.30 -13.49
N ASN A 165 -1.42 8.71 -12.71
CA ASN A 165 -2.81 8.92 -13.18
C ASN A 165 -3.36 7.71 -13.97
N GLY A 166 -3.03 6.49 -13.57
CA GLY A 166 -3.43 5.26 -14.26
C GLY A 166 -2.66 4.94 -15.55
N GLU A 167 -1.66 5.72 -15.91
CA GLU A 167 -0.76 5.44 -17.04
C GLU A 167 0.55 4.83 -16.52
N PHE A 168 1.03 3.85 -17.27
CA PHE A 168 2.31 3.20 -16.98
C PHE A 168 3.42 3.94 -17.73
N PHE A 169 4.41 4.46 -17.01
CA PHE A 169 5.59 5.11 -17.58
C PHE A 169 6.80 4.19 -17.49
N ALA A 170 7.41 3.88 -18.62
CA ALA A 170 8.76 3.33 -18.62
C ALA A 170 9.77 4.44 -18.25
N VAL A 171 10.81 4.08 -17.53
CA VAL A 171 11.87 5.02 -17.08
C VAL A 171 12.44 5.85 -18.24
N ASP A 172 12.57 5.25 -19.42
CA ASP A 172 13.17 5.89 -20.60
C ASP A 172 12.27 6.93 -21.28
N SER A 173 10.94 6.89 -21.06
CA SER A 173 10.01 7.80 -21.75
C SER A 173 9.85 9.16 -21.08
N ASP A 174 10.25 9.31 -19.80
CA ASP A 174 10.11 10.56 -19.05
C ASP A 174 11.22 10.75 -18.00
N ARG A 175 12.44 10.47 -18.40
CA ARG A 175 13.63 10.48 -17.54
C ARG A 175 13.80 11.77 -16.73
N GLY A 176 13.56 12.92 -17.36
CA GLY A 176 13.71 14.21 -16.68
C GLY A 176 12.68 14.44 -15.57
N ARG A 177 11.44 13.96 -15.74
CA ARG A 177 10.39 14.03 -14.71
C ARG A 177 10.69 13.07 -13.58
N LEU A 178 11.12 11.87 -13.91
CA LEU A 178 11.53 10.86 -12.94
C LEU A 178 12.73 11.33 -12.11
N GLU A 179 13.78 11.83 -12.74
CA GLU A 179 14.97 12.35 -12.04
C GLU A 179 14.62 13.49 -11.07
N LYS A 180 13.71 14.41 -11.47
CA LYS A 180 13.22 15.47 -10.61
C LYS A 180 12.49 14.91 -9.38
N ARG A 181 11.62 13.91 -9.55
CA ARG A 181 10.85 13.28 -8.47
C ARG A 181 11.75 12.48 -7.53
N LEU A 182 12.68 11.71 -8.06
CA LEU A 182 13.63 10.93 -7.27
C LEU A 182 14.62 11.82 -6.53
N ARG A 183 15.00 12.98 -7.09
CA ARG A 183 15.76 13.99 -6.36
C ARG A 183 14.98 14.55 -5.18
N LEU A 184 13.69 14.86 -5.36
CA LEU A 184 12.80 15.28 -4.27
C LEU A 184 12.61 14.18 -3.23
N TYR A 185 12.55 12.92 -3.65
CA TYR A 185 12.51 11.77 -2.75
C TYR A 185 13.81 11.65 -1.91
N ARG A 186 14.98 11.78 -2.54
CA ARG A 186 16.26 11.75 -1.84
C ARG A 186 16.45 12.90 -0.86
N GLU A 187 16.04 14.11 -1.24
CA GLU A 187 16.07 15.30 -0.39
C GLU A 187 15.05 15.20 0.75
N ARG A 188 13.98 14.46 0.56
CA ARG A 188 12.89 14.23 1.52
C ARG A 188 12.66 12.74 1.69
N LEU A 189 13.45 12.06 2.50
CA LEU A 189 13.20 10.65 2.94
C LEU A 189 11.79 10.43 3.52
N THR A 190 11.01 11.48 3.69
CA THR A 190 9.61 11.52 4.14
C THR A 190 8.58 11.35 3.00
N GLY A 191 9.00 11.35 1.74
CA GLY A 191 8.09 11.32 0.59
C GLY A 191 7.66 9.92 0.13
N LEU A 192 8.23 8.85 0.71
CA LEU A 192 7.83 7.49 0.40
C LEU A 192 6.70 7.08 1.33
N THR A 193 5.52 6.83 0.76
CA THR A 193 4.35 6.40 1.51
C THR A 193 3.79 5.09 0.98
N MET A 194 3.16 4.32 1.87
CA MET A 194 2.50 3.08 1.50
C MET A 194 1.09 3.40 1.01
N GLN A 195 0.70 2.80 -0.10
CA GLN A 195 -0.68 2.89 -0.60
C GLN A 195 -1.67 2.21 0.35
N ALA A 196 -2.94 2.61 0.27
CA ALA A 196 -4.04 1.98 0.99
C ALA A 196 -3.99 0.46 0.80
N GLY A 197 -4.10 -0.29 1.90
CA GLY A 197 -4.03 -1.74 1.88
C GLY A 197 -2.66 -2.35 1.60
N GLY A 198 -1.62 -1.54 1.30
CA GLY A 198 -0.27 -2.04 1.01
C GLY A 198 -0.09 -2.57 -0.41
N HIS A 199 -0.94 -2.17 -1.35
CA HIS A 199 -0.87 -2.62 -2.75
C HIS A 199 0.32 -2.03 -3.53
N GLY A 200 1.08 -1.15 -2.92
CA GLY A 200 2.26 -0.53 -3.48
C GLY A 200 2.78 0.61 -2.62
N ILE A 201 3.69 1.37 -3.17
CA ILE A 201 4.24 2.61 -2.58
C ILE A 201 3.96 3.79 -3.49
N THR A 202 3.82 4.97 -2.90
CA THR A 202 3.71 6.25 -3.61
C THR A 202 4.99 7.04 -3.40
N ILE A 203 5.50 7.62 -4.47
CA ILE A 203 6.69 8.47 -4.51
C ILE A 203 6.26 9.87 -4.93
N ALA A 204 6.57 10.87 -4.12
CA ALA A 204 6.34 12.29 -4.42
C ALA A 204 4.88 12.60 -4.83
N ASP A 205 3.93 12.01 -4.16
CA ASP A 205 2.47 12.21 -4.22
C ASP A 205 1.77 11.73 -5.51
N ASP A 206 2.47 11.60 -6.63
CA ASP A 206 1.85 11.31 -7.93
C ASP A 206 2.23 9.96 -8.54
N GLY A 207 3.49 9.55 -8.38
CA GLY A 207 3.99 8.31 -8.92
C GLY A 207 3.82 7.15 -7.94
N HIS A 208 3.41 5.98 -8.41
CA HIS A 208 3.36 4.80 -7.56
C HIS A 208 4.01 3.59 -8.22
N ILE A 209 4.47 2.67 -7.39
CA ILE A 209 5.02 1.39 -7.81
C ILE A 209 4.17 0.29 -7.18
N PRO A 210 3.52 -0.56 -7.99
CA PRO A 210 2.74 -1.69 -7.49
C PRO A 210 3.58 -2.69 -6.70
N VAL A 211 2.97 -3.34 -5.72
CA VAL A 211 3.65 -4.29 -4.81
C VAL A 211 4.28 -5.47 -5.54
N ASN A 212 3.65 -6.00 -6.60
CA ASN A 212 4.21 -7.09 -7.40
C ASN A 212 5.50 -6.68 -8.12
N VAL A 213 5.60 -5.43 -8.59
CA VAL A 213 6.81 -4.89 -9.21
C VAL A 213 7.90 -4.71 -8.15
N LEU A 214 7.58 -4.16 -6.98
CA LEU A 214 8.53 -4.06 -5.86
C LEU A 214 9.10 -5.43 -5.51
N ARG A 215 8.23 -6.42 -5.33
CA ARG A 215 8.60 -7.77 -4.91
C ARG A 215 9.46 -8.49 -5.94
N SER A 216 9.22 -8.26 -7.24
CA SER A 216 10.04 -8.87 -8.30
C SER A 216 11.50 -8.35 -8.33
N CYS A 217 11.75 -7.18 -7.74
CA CYS A 217 13.04 -6.51 -7.75
C CYS A 217 13.69 -6.41 -6.36
N ALA A 218 12.95 -6.74 -5.30
CA ALA A 218 13.47 -6.73 -3.95
C ALA A 218 14.28 -7.99 -3.64
N THR A 219 15.20 -7.89 -2.69
CA THR A 219 16.01 -9.01 -2.20
C THR A 219 15.42 -9.51 -0.88
N PRO A 220 15.01 -10.79 -0.80
CA PRO A 220 14.55 -11.37 0.45
C PRO A 220 15.60 -11.33 1.55
N LEU A 221 15.19 -11.00 2.76
CA LEU A 221 16.02 -11.10 3.95
C LEU A 221 15.71 -12.42 4.69
N PRO A 222 16.71 -13.13 5.21
CA PRO A 222 16.52 -14.41 5.89
C PRO A 222 15.98 -14.23 7.32
N VAL A 223 15.05 -13.30 7.52
CA VAL A 223 14.48 -12.98 8.83
C VAL A 223 12.97 -12.78 8.66
N ALA A 224 12.18 -13.52 9.44
CA ALA A 224 10.74 -13.30 9.48
C ALA A 224 10.39 -11.97 10.19
N ALA A 225 9.33 -11.31 9.75
CA ALA A 225 8.90 -10.04 10.32
C ALA A 225 8.59 -10.12 11.82
N ALA A 226 8.08 -11.26 12.29
CA ALA A 226 7.82 -11.50 13.72
C ALA A 226 9.12 -11.51 14.54
N ASP A 227 10.14 -12.22 14.06
CA ASP A 227 11.44 -12.34 14.71
C ASP A 227 12.17 -11.00 14.71
N PHE A 228 12.09 -10.25 13.59
CA PHE A 228 12.66 -8.90 13.52
C PHE A 228 11.99 -7.94 14.51
N LYS A 229 10.67 -7.98 14.64
CA LYS A 229 9.93 -7.18 15.62
C LYS A 229 10.28 -7.56 17.05
N ALA A 230 10.38 -8.88 17.35
CA ALA A 230 10.78 -9.38 18.66
C ALA A 230 12.21 -8.92 19.02
N TYR A 231 13.14 -9.00 18.05
CA TYR A 231 14.50 -8.49 18.20
C TYR A 231 14.50 -7.00 18.53
N LEU A 232 13.76 -6.18 17.76
CA LEU A 232 13.68 -4.74 18.03
C LEU A 232 13.08 -4.41 19.40
N GLN A 233 12.07 -5.17 19.84
CA GLN A 233 11.45 -5.01 21.17
C GLN A 233 12.42 -5.32 22.31
N GLN A 234 13.35 -6.27 22.11
CA GLN A 234 14.36 -6.62 23.10
C GLN A 234 15.56 -5.66 23.10
N GLU A 235 15.99 -5.23 21.91
CA GLU A 235 17.21 -4.46 21.72
C GLU A 235 16.99 -2.94 21.76
N LEU A 236 15.82 -2.43 21.34
CA LEU A 236 15.55 -1.00 21.39
C LEU A 236 15.16 -0.58 22.82
N ILE A 237 15.97 0.29 23.39
CA ILE A 237 15.74 0.87 24.72
C ILE A 237 15.70 2.39 24.65
N ASP A 238 14.90 2.99 25.50
CA ASP A 238 14.78 4.42 25.60
C ASP A 238 15.86 5.06 26.49
N THR A 239 15.91 6.39 26.52
CA THR A 239 16.87 7.13 27.37
C THR A 239 16.78 6.76 28.85
N ALA A 240 15.59 6.40 29.34
CA ALA A 240 15.41 6.04 30.75
C ALA A 240 15.99 4.66 31.06
N GLU A 241 15.78 3.72 30.14
CA GLU A 241 16.31 2.38 30.29
C GLU A 241 17.83 2.35 30.06
N ALA A 242 18.32 3.13 29.09
CA ALA A 242 19.75 3.33 28.87
C ALA A 242 20.44 3.89 30.12
N ALA A 243 19.85 4.88 30.78
CA ALA A 243 20.36 5.43 32.03
C ALA A 243 20.42 4.39 33.16
N ARG A 244 19.38 3.57 33.28
CA ARG A 244 19.37 2.45 34.26
C ARG A 244 20.45 1.41 33.96
N THR A 245 20.61 1.04 32.70
CA THR A 245 21.60 0.04 32.26
C THR A 245 23.02 0.53 32.53
N MET A 246 23.30 1.83 32.31
CA MET A 246 24.61 2.43 32.54
C MET A 246 24.81 2.98 33.96
N GLY A 247 23.87 2.77 34.87
CA GLY A 247 24.01 3.27 36.27
C GLY A 247 24.10 4.77 36.38
N CYS A 248 23.54 5.57 35.46
CA CYS A 248 23.65 7.00 35.39
C CYS A 248 22.28 7.70 35.28
N THR A 249 22.28 9.05 35.23
CA THR A 249 21.05 9.84 35.08
C THR A 249 20.67 10.02 33.61
N ARG A 250 19.39 10.24 33.34
CA ARG A 250 18.91 10.59 31.97
C ARG A 250 19.62 11.79 31.38
N GLN A 251 19.96 12.79 32.25
CA GLN A 251 20.66 13.98 31.85
C GLN A 251 22.10 13.67 31.40
N ASN A 252 22.75 12.71 32.06
CA ASN A 252 24.06 12.23 31.64
C ASN A 252 24.03 11.59 30.28
N ILE A 253 23.00 10.75 29.97
CA ILE A 253 22.80 10.18 28.64
C ILE A 253 22.64 11.28 27.58
N GLN A 254 21.82 12.31 27.85
CA GLN A 254 21.63 13.45 26.94
C GLN A 254 22.93 14.19 26.67
N ASP A 255 23.75 14.39 27.72
CA ASP A 255 25.05 15.03 27.60
C ASP A 255 26.07 14.21 26.84
N LEU A 256 26.05 12.87 26.99
CA LEU A 256 26.88 11.95 26.21
C LEU A 256 26.50 12.00 24.72
N VAL A 257 25.21 12.06 24.40
CA VAL A 257 24.72 12.21 23.01
C VAL A 257 25.14 13.55 22.44
N ARG A 258 24.95 14.67 23.21
CA ARG A 258 25.34 16.04 22.80
C ARG A 258 26.84 16.17 22.52
N ARG A 259 27.67 15.48 23.31
CA ARG A 259 29.13 15.42 23.12
C ARG A 259 29.59 14.42 22.06
N GLY A 260 28.67 13.72 21.38
CA GLY A 260 28.97 12.72 20.35
C GLY A 260 29.63 11.44 20.84
N ARG A 261 29.66 11.23 22.18
CA ARG A 261 30.21 10.00 22.80
C ARG A 261 29.24 8.84 22.74
N MET A 262 27.98 9.11 22.54
CA MET A 262 26.90 8.13 22.41
C MET A 262 26.02 8.51 21.22
N ARG A 263 25.75 7.55 20.34
CA ARG A 263 24.94 7.78 19.14
C ARG A 263 23.62 7.02 19.26
N PRO A 264 22.48 7.73 19.30
CA PRO A 264 21.18 7.06 19.26
C PRO A 264 20.92 6.49 17.86
N VAL A 265 20.22 5.35 17.80
CA VAL A 265 19.70 4.79 16.54
C VAL A 265 18.58 5.67 16.00
N ILE A 266 17.72 6.20 16.89
CA ILE A 266 16.62 7.09 16.56
C ILE A 266 16.61 8.26 17.53
N THR A 267 16.52 9.47 16.99
CA THR A 267 16.28 10.69 17.75
C THR A 267 14.81 11.07 17.65
N LEU A 268 14.12 11.03 18.77
CA LEU A 268 12.75 11.51 18.92
C LEU A 268 12.74 12.93 19.49
N ARG A 269 11.60 13.62 19.36
CA ARG A 269 11.48 15.03 19.80
C ARG A 269 11.96 15.30 21.23
N ASN A 270 11.71 14.37 22.16
CA ASN A 270 12.07 14.48 23.58
C ASN A 270 12.75 13.21 24.12
N ASN A 271 13.20 12.29 23.27
CA ASN A 271 13.77 11.02 23.70
C ASN A 271 14.75 10.48 22.66
N PHE A 272 15.60 9.57 23.07
CA PHE A 272 16.51 8.83 22.21
C PHE A 272 16.25 7.35 22.34
N LEU A 273 16.40 6.60 21.24
CA LEU A 273 16.39 5.14 21.24
C LEU A 273 17.79 4.63 20.92
N PHE A 274 18.21 3.62 21.64
CA PHE A 274 19.54 2.99 21.53
C PHE A 274 19.38 1.49 21.34
N LEU A 275 20.42 0.84 20.83
CA LEU A 275 20.53 -0.62 20.91
C LEU A 275 21.17 -1.01 22.25
N ARG A 276 20.52 -1.93 22.97
CA ARG A 276 21.01 -2.46 24.25
C ARG A 276 22.42 -3.05 24.10
N SER A 277 22.64 -3.82 23.02
CA SER A 277 23.92 -4.45 22.71
C SER A 277 25.06 -3.46 22.44
N GLU A 278 24.78 -2.21 22.04
CA GLU A 278 25.81 -1.17 21.86
C GLU A 278 26.22 -0.55 23.19
N LEU A 279 25.32 -0.46 24.17
CA LEU A 279 25.62 0.12 25.47
C LEU A 279 26.57 -0.76 26.27
N SER A 280 26.41 -2.08 26.19
CA SER A 280 27.30 -3.00 26.88
C SER A 280 28.77 -2.97 26.40
N ARG A 281 29.02 -2.39 25.21
CA ARG A 281 30.37 -2.18 24.65
C ARG A 281 31.03 -0.87 25.11
N LEU A 282 30.27 0.05 25.69
CA LEU A 282 30.81 1.33 26.18
C LEU A 282 31.35 1.22 27.60
N ASP A 283 31.01 0.16 28.33
CA ASP A 283 31.48 -0.13 29.70
C ASP A 283 32.76 -1.00 29.75
N SER A 284 33.26 -1.42 28.58
CA SER A 284 34.52 -2.18 28.46
C SER A 284 35.61 -1.30 27.85
#